data_68db01100a0c65bee2bbcc89e690767a
#
_entry.id   68db01100a0c65bee2bbcc89e690767a
#
_cell.length_a   1.000
_cell.length_b   1.000
_cell.length_c   1.000
_cell.angle_alpha   90.00
_cell.angle_beta   90.00
_cell.angle_gamma   90.00
#
_symmetry.space_group_name_H-M   'P 1'
#
loop_
_entity.id
_entity.type
_entity.pdbx_description
1 polymer ?
#
loop_
_entity_poly.entity_id
_entity_poly.type
_entity_poly.pdbx_seq_one_letter_code
_entity_poly.pdbx_strand_id
1 'polypeptide(L)'
;MELSETHTLPVAQQQTWDALNDTEILRACIPGCESIDPDGENAYLVTLSAAVGPVKARFKGRMQLTDIDAPNAYTIVFEGQGGAAGFAKGNTQVTLEADGDAATKLSYTANAQVGGKLAQIGSRLVDGAARKIAGEFFKRLSAQLSGENSADEAADGDASVETEAEAASASASEQTESKEAADGESGGEAKKGKKSWTAWISKF
;
A
#
# COMPACT_ATOMS: atom_id res chain seq x y z
N MET A 1 8.16 0.99 16.09
CA MET A 1 7.25 2.06 15.67
C MET A 1 5.95 1.90 16.44
N GLU A 2 5.47 2.99 17.02
CA GLU A 2 4.15 3.03 17.67
C GLU A 2 3.40 4.25 17.15
N LEU A 3 2.11 4.08 16.87
CA LEU A 3 1.23 5.14 16.38
C LEU A 3 -0.14 4.99 17.04
N SER A 4 -0.59 6.02 17.74
CA SER A 4 -1.93 6.08 18.35
C SER A 4 -2.60 7.36 17.91
N GLU A 5 -3.81 7.24 17.36
CA GLU A 5 -4.61 8.37 16.90
C GLU A 5 -6.12 8.11 17.15
N THR A 6 -6.89 9.17 17.10
CA THR A 6 -8.35 9.13 17.22
C THR A 6 -8.96 9.95 16.07
N HIS A 7 -9.98 9.41 15.44
CA HIS A 7 -10.72 10.02 14.33
C HIS A 7 -12.21 9.98 14.60
N THR A 8 -12.94 11.02 14.24
CA THR A 8 -14.40 11.02 14.24
C THR A 8 -14.89 10.75 12.81
N LEU A 9 -15.72 9.72 12.65
CA LEU A 9 -16.31 9.32 11.38
C LEU A 9 -17.80 9.74 11.35
N PRO A 10 -18.31 10.23 10.21
CA PRO A 10 -19.62 10.90 10.12
C PRO A 10 -20.80 9.93 9.93
N VAL A 11 -20.73 8.76 10.57
CA VAL A 11 -21.79 7.73 10.53
C VAL A 11 -21.84 6.97 11.84
N ALA A 12 -22.98 6.33 12.11
CA ALA A 12 -23.19 5.52 13.30
C ALA A 12 -22.21 4.37 13.45
N GLN A 13 -21.99 3.91 14.68
CA GLN A 13 -21.01 2.88 15.04
C GLN A 13 -21.16 1.59 14.21
N GLN A 14 -22.38 1.10 14.00
CA GLN A 14 -22.63 -0.10 13.22
C GLN A 14 -22.21 0.09 11.74
N GLN A 15 -22.51 1.24 11.15
CA GLN A 15 -22.10 1.53 9.77
C GLN A 15 -20.58 1.64 9.63
N THR A 16 -19.92 2.24 10.63
CA THR A 16 -18.46 2.28 10.69
C THR A 16 -17.86 0.87 10.79
N TRP A 17 -18.44 0.02 11.65
CA TRP A 17 -18.04 -1.37 11.79
C TRP A 17 -18.17 -2.14 10.47
N ASP A 18 -19.32 -2.04 9.82
CA ASP A 18 -19.60 -2.72 8.56
C ASP A 18 -18.61 -2.28 7.46
N ALA A 19 -18.36 -0.99 7.34
CA ALA A 19 -17.40 -0.44 6.38
C ALA A 19 -15.95 -0.89 6.63
N LEU A 20 -15.53 -1.01 7.89
CA LEU A 20 -14.19 -1.49 8.26
C LEU A 20 -14.02 -3.01 8.06
N ASN A 21 -15.10 -3.74 7.84
CA ASN A 21 -15.10 -5.16 7.53
C ASN A 21 -15.45 -5.45 6.05
N ASP A 22 -15.70 -4.42 5.25
CA ASP A 22 -15.92 -4.52 3.81
C ASP A 22 -14.59 -4.39 3.06
N THR A 23 -14.17 -5.46 2.38
CA THR A 23 -12.90 -5.52 1.65
C THR A 23 -12.84 -4.58 0.45
N GLU A 24 -13.99 -4.26 -0.18
CA GLU A 24 -14.04 -3.32 -1.31
C GLU A 24 -13.84 -1.88 -0.82
N ILE A 25 -14.50 -1.51 0.29
CA ILE A 25 -14.31 -0.21 0.93
C ILE A 25 -12.87 -0.06 1.40
N LEU A 26 -12.32 -1.06 2.09
CA LEU A 26 -10.94 -1.04 2.54
C LEU A 26 -9.95 -0.90 1.37
N ARG A 27 -10.18 -1.64 0.27
CA ARG A 27 -9.34 -1.57 -0.93
C ARG A 27 -9.34 -0.18 -1.56
N ALA A 28 -10.50 0.47 -1.61
CA ALA A 28 -10.63 1.83 -2.13
C ALA A 28 -9.96 2.88 -1.23
N CYS A 29 -10.04 2.69 0.10
CA CYS A 29 -9.54 3.66 1.07
C CYS A 29 -8.04 3.52 1.37
N ILE A 30 -7.47 2.31 1.31
CA ILE A 30 -6.04 2.09 1.60
C ILE A 30 -5.19 2.59 0.43
N PRO A 31 -4.30 3.58 0.62
CA PRO A 31 -3.46 4.11 -0.44
C PRO A 31 -2.55 3.04 -1.06
N GLY A 32 -2.64 2.87 -2.38
CA GLY A 32 -1.83 1.90 -3.11
C GLY A 32 -2.23 0.45 -2.93
N CYS A 33 -3.39 0.17 -2.33
CA CYS A 33 -3.93 -1.18 -2.22
C CYS A 33 -4.33 -1.70 -3.61
N GLU A 34 -3.85 -2.91 -3.95
CA GLU A 34 -4.14 -3.58 -5.21
C GLU A 34 -5.18 -4.68 -5.03
N SER A 35 -5.06 -5.46 -3.97
CA SER A 35 -6.03 -6.50 -3.62
C SER A 35 -6.10 -6.76 -2.12
N ILE A 36 -7.29 -7.20 -1.68
CA ILE A 36 -7.57 -7.77 -0.37
C ILE A 36 -8.40 -9.03 -0.63
N ASP A 37 -7.77 -10.18 -0.53
CA ASP A 37 -8.38 -11.47 -0.87
C ASP A 37 -8.61 -12.29 0.41
N PRO A 38 -9.79 -12.88 0.63
CA PRO A 38 -10.03 -13.72 1.81
C PRO A 38 -9.06 -14.92 1.86
N ASP A 39 -8.52 -15.22 3.05
CA ASP A 39 -7.57 -16.32 3.31
C ASP A 39 -7.98 -17.12 4.57
N GLY A 40 -9.24 -17.45 4.65
CA GLY A 40 -9.85 -18.18 5.78
C GLY A 40 -10.75 -17.28 6.63
N GLU A 41 -11.07 -17.75 7.83
CA GLU A 41 -11.91 -17.02 8.76
C GLU A 41 -11.18 -15.80 9.33
N ASN A 42 -11.73 -14.61 9.13
CA ASN A 42 -11.16 -13.34 9.60
C ASN A 42 -9.70 -13.08 9.15
N ALA A 43 -9.28 -13.70 8.06
CA ALA A 43 -7.93 -13.57 7.51
C ALA A 43 -7.96 -13.17 6.05
N TYR A 44 -6.98 -12.36 5.64
CA TYR A 44 -6.92 -11.77 4.30
C TYR A 44 -5.49 -11.73 3.79
N LEU A 45 -5.31 -11.99 2.51
CA LEU A 45 -4.08 -11.72 1.77
C LEU A 45 -4.18 -10.31 1.18
N VAL A 46 -3.21 -9.47 1.47
CA VAL A 46 -3.19 -8.08 1.05
C VAL A 46 -2.00 -7.83 0.14
N THR A 47 -2.25 -7.21 -0.99
CA THR A 47 -1.20 -6.71 -1.88
C THR A 47 -1.32 -5.20 -1.99
N LEU A 48 -0.24 -4.49 -1.71
CA LEU A 48 -0.20 -3.02 -1.80
C LEU A 48 1.16 -2.52 -2.31
N SER A 49 1.15 -1.40 -3.01
CA SER A 49 2.34 -0.64 -3.40
C SER A 49 2.50 0.57 -2.51
N ALA A 50 3.65 0.70 -1.87
CA ALA A 50 3.93 1.81 -0.97
C ALA A 50 5.30 2.44 -1.22
N ALA A 51 5.40 3.74 -0.91
CA ALA A 51 6.64 4.48 -0.90
C ALA A 51 6.94 5.02 0.51
N VAL A 52 8.09 4.64 1.06
CA VAL A 52 8.55 5.07 2.38
C VAL A 52 9.90 5.76 2.18
N GLY A 53 9.90 7.09 2.11
CA GLY A 53 11.08 7.85 1.71
C GLY A 53 11.58 7.41 0.32
N PRO A 54 12.86 7.04 0.20
CA PRO A 54 13.43 6.58 -1.09
C PRO A 54 13.06 5.14 -1.44
N VAL A 55 12.47 4.37 -0.52
CA VAL A 55 12.11 2.96 -0.74
C VAL A 55 10.72 2.87 -1.31
N LYS A 56 10.60 2.42 -2.55
CA LYS A 56 9.34 2.09 -3.21
C LYS A 56 9.28 0.58 -3.41
N ALA A 57 8.20 -0.06 -2.99
CA ALA A 57 8.04 -1.50 -3.16
C ALA A 57 6.58 -1.92 -3.17
N ARG A 58 6.36 -3.08 -3.78
CA ARG A 58 5.12 -3.82 -3.69
C ARG A 58 5.24 -4.80 -2.53
N PHE A 59 4.33 -4.70 -1.58
CA PHE A 59 4.26 -5.57 -0.42
C PHE A 59 3.14 -6.59 -0.59
N LYS A 60 3.43 -7.81 -0.21
CA LYS A 60 2.44 -8.87 -0.08
C LYS A 60 2.44 -9.32 1.37
N GLY A 61 1.29 -9.41 1.97
CA GLY A 61 1.17 -9.74 3.37
C GLY A 61 -0.12 -10.45 3.70
N ARG A 62 -0.20 -10.90 4.94
CA ARG A 62 -1.37 -11.48 5.55
C ARG A 62 -1.82 -10.57 6.68
N MET A 63 -3.11 -10.37 6.76
CA MET A 63 -3.80 -9.67 7.84
C MET A 63 -4.80 -10.63 8.46
N GLN A 64 -4.91 -10.62 9.79
CA GLN A 64 -5.87 -11.40 10.54
C GLN A 64 -6.53 -10.56 11.61
N LEU A 65 -7.85 -10.66 11.72
CA LEU A 65 -8.61 -10.05 12.79
C LEU A 65 -8.71 -11.02 13.96
N THR A 66 -8.42 -10.52 15.16
CA THR A 66 -8.49 -11.26 16.42
C THR A 66 -9.20 -10.41 17.48
N ASP A 67 -9.53 -10.99 18.61
CA ASP A 67 -10.16 -10.30 19.75
C ASP A 67 -11.37 -9.47 19.33
N ILE A 68 -12.22 -10.07 18.47
CA ILE A 68 -13.36 -9.37 17.86
C ILE A 68 -14.49 -9.25 18.89
N ASP A 69 -14.84 -8.00 19.21
CA ASP A 69 -15.97 -7.61 20.04
C ASP A 69 -16.87 -6.64 19.24
N ALA A 70 -17.71 -7.21 18.39
CA ALA A 70 -18.55 -6.45 17.46
C ALA A 70 -19.70 -5.73 18.20
N PRO A 71 -19.97 -4.45 17.87
CA PRO A 71 -19.30 -3.55 16.94
C PRO A 71 -18.27 -2.62 17.61
N ASN A 72 -17.67 -3.03 18.75
CA ASN A 72 -16.90 -2.13 19.62
C ASN A 72 -15.40 -2.17 19.37
N ALA A 73 -14.82 -3.35 19.14
CA ALA A 73 -13.37 -3.47 19.05
C ALA A 73 -12.91 -4.70 18.30
N TYR A 74 -11.69 -4.66 17.78
CA TYR A 74 -10.93 -5.79 17.26
C TYR A 74 -9.44 -5.49 17.23
N THR A 75 -8.63 -6.54 17.09
CA THR A 75 -7.18 -6.44 16.88
C THR A 75 -6.85 -6.93 15.47
N ILE A 76 -6.07 -6.16 14.71
CA ILE A 76 -5.48 -6.58 13.44
C ILE A 76 -4.07 -7.06 13.72
N VAL A 77 -3.75 -8.30 13.37
CA VAL A 77 -2.38 -8.82 13.34
C VAL A 77 -1.96 -8.89 11.88
N PHE A 78 -0.80 -8.33 11.54
CA PHE A 78 -0.34 -8.26 10.16
C PHE A 78 1.13 -8.58 10.00
N GLU A 79 1.48 -9.16 8.86
CA GLU A 79 2.85 -9.27 8.38
C GLU A 79 2.89 -9.10 6.87
N GLY A 80 3.91 -8.44 6.36
CA GLY A 80 4.08 -8.17 4.93
C GLY A 80 5.54 -8.20 4.51
N GLN A 81 5.77 -8.67 3.29
CA GLN A 81 7.08 -8.80 2.67
C GLN A 81 7.15 -7.92 1.42
N GLY A 82 8.18 -7.09 1.33
CA GLY A 82 8.45 -6.21 0.19
C GLY A 82 9.69 -6.61 -0.62
N GLY A 83 10.10 -7.88 -0.56
CA GLY A 83 11.29 -8.38 -1.23
C GLY A 83 12.55 -7.63 -0.77
N ALA A 84 13.25 -6.98 -1.70
CA ALA A 84 14.47 -6.21 -1.40
C ALA A 84 14.22 -5.00 -0.48
N ALA A 85 13.00 -4.52 -0.34
CA ALA A 85 12.66 -3.45 0.59
C ALA A 85 12.64 -3.92 2.06
N GLY A 86 12.42 -5.21 2.28
CA GLY A 86 12.36 -5.80 3.61
C GLY A 86 10.95 -6.22 4.01
N PHE A 87 10.63 -6.13 5.29
CA PHE A 87 9.36 -6.57 5.83
C PHE A 87 8.80 -5.59 6.86
N ALA A 88 7.50 -5.71 7.12
CA ALA A 88 6.82 -5.08 8.23
C ALA A 88 5.89 -6.10 8.89
N LYS A 89 5.83 -6.12 10.22
CA LYS A 89 4.91 -6.96 10.99
C LYS A 89 4.50 -6.25 12.27
N GLY A 90 3.30 -6.56 12.76
CA GLY A 90 2.82 -5.93 13.97
C GLY A 90 1.36 -6.22 14.27
N ASN A 91 0.81 -5.37 15.13
CA ASN A 91 -0.61 -5.40 15.44
C ASN A 91 -1.18 -3.97 15.54
N THR A 92 -2.49 -3.88 15.39
CA THR A 92 -3.24 -2.65 15.59
C THR A 92 -4.50 -2.99 16.37
N GLN A 93 -4.68 -2.38 17.53
CA GLN A 93 -5.93 -2.43 18.28
C GLN A 93 -6.82 -1.30 17.80
N VAL A 94 -8.08 -1.61 17.51
CA VAL A 94 -9.10 -0.65 17.06
C VAL A 94 -10.26 -0.70 18.03
N THR A 95 -10.74 0.49 18.44
CA THR A 95 -11.93 0.65 19.25
C THR A 95 -12.88 1.67 18.61
N LEU A 96 -14.17 1.38 18.66
CA LEU A 96 -15.24 2.22 18.15
C LEU A 96 -16.18 2.59 19.31
N GLU A 97 -16.42 3.87 19.46
CA GLU A 97 -17.36 4.41 20.44
C GLU A 97 -18.40 5.25 19.71
N ALA A 98 -19.68 5.08 20.02
CA ALA A 98 -20.72 5.95 19.48
C ALA A 98 -20.51 7.39 19.97
N ASP A 99 -20.53 8.33 19.05
CA ASP A 99 -20.47 9.77 19.32
C ASP A 99 -21.80 10.40 18.91
N GLY A 100 -22.82 10.18 19.74
CA GLY A 100 -24.22 10.44 19.40
C GLY A 100 -24.79 9.40 18.43
N ASP A 101 -25.89 9.76 17.76
CA ASP A 101 -26.64 8.84 16.88
C ASP A 101 -26.04 8.72 15.46
N ALA A 102 -25.24 9.68 15.04
CA ALA A 102 -24.79 9.83 13.65
C ALA A 102 -23.28 9.96 13.48
N ALA A 103 -22.50 9.72 14.52
CA ALA A 103 -21.04 9.76 14.44
C ALA A 103 -20.40 8.64 15.26
N THR A 104 -19.17 8.31 14.93
CA THR A 104 -18.36 7.31 15.60
C THR A 104 -16.98 7.85 15.89
N LYS A 105 -16.56 7.75 17.12
CA LYS A 105 -15.18 7.97 17.53
C LYS A 105 -14.40 6.67 17.38
N LEU A 106 -13.47 6.64 16.44
CA LEU A 106 -12.55 5.54 16.21
C LEU A 106 -11.21 5.89 16.84
N SER A 107 -10.72 5.04 17.73
CA SER A 107 -9.36 5.13 18.29
C SER A 107 -8.57 3.89 17.91
N TYR A 108 -7.29 4.06 17.56
CA TYR A 108 -6.42 2.94 17.30
C TYR A 108 -5.02 3.12 17.88
N THR A 109 -4.39 1.99 18.21
CA THR A 109 -2.99 1.92 18.60
C THR A 109 -2.31 0.83 17.77
N ALA A 110 -1.36 1.25 16.94
CA ALA A 110 -0.60 0.38 16.06
C ALA A 110 0.83 0.22 16.57
N ASN A 111 1.29 -1.02 16.66
CA ASN A 111 2.67 -1.38 16.96
C ASN A 111 3.25 -2.15 15.78
N ALA A 112 4.38 -1.70 15.23
CA ALA A 112 5.00 -2.36 14.11
C ALA A 112 6.53 -2.44 14.22
N GLN A 113 7.05 -3.55 13.72
CA GLN A 113 8.47 -3.78 13.49
C GLN A 113 8.74 -3.81 11.99
N VAL A 114 9.79 -3.14 11.57
CA VAL A 114 10.24 -3.14 10.18
C VAL A 114 11.66 -3.68 10.09
N GLY A 115 11.99 -4.33 8.97
CA GLY A 115 13.31 -4.89 8.71
C GLY A 115 13.78 -4.64 7.28
N GLY A 116 15.03 -5.00 6.99
CA GLY A 116 15.64 -4.79 5.68
C GLY A 116 15.94 -3.32 5.39
N LYS A 117 15.76 -2.89 4.13
CA LYS A 117 15.99 -1.49 3.71
C LYS A 117 15.07 -0.51 4.42
N LEU A 118 13.84 -0.92 4.76
CA LEU A 118 12.92 -0.09 5.54
C LEU A 118 13.49 0.30 6.91
N ALA A 119 14.16 -0.61 7.60
CA ALA A 119 14.81 -0.30 8.87
C ALA A 119 16.01 0.65 8.71
N GLN A 120 16.71 0.55 7.58
CA GLN A 120 17.92 1.35 7.31
C GLN A 120 17.63 2.83 7.02
N ILE A 121 16.44 3.18 6.54
CA ILE A 121 16.06 4.59 6.26
C ILE A 121 15.76 5.40 7.52
N GLY A 122 15.68 4.74 8.68
CA GLY A 122 15.47 5.36 9.99
C GLY A 122 13.99 5.48 10.38
N SER A 123 13.77 5.40 11.70
CA SER A 123 12.41 5.37 12.29
C SER A 123 11.59 6.62 11.93
N ARG A 124 12.18 7.80 11.90
CA ARG A 124 11.45 9.04 11.59
C ARG A 124 10.79 9.03 10.20
N LEU A 125 11.46 8.46 9.19
CA LEU A 125 10.89 8.36 7.85
C LEU A 125 9.79 7.30 7.80
N VAL A 126 9.97 6.19 8.51
CA VAL A 126 8.95 5.14 8.63
C VAL A 126 7.72 5.67 9.36
N ASP A 127 7.90 6.33 10.50
CA ASP A 127 6.80 6.92 11.28
C ASP A 127 6.05 8.01 10.50
N GLY A 128 6.78 8.87 9.78
CA GLY A 128 6.18 9.89 8.92
C GLY A 128 5.35 9.29 7.78
N ALA A 129 5.85 8.23 7.14
CA ALA A 129 5.11 7.53 6.09
C ALA A 129 3.86 6.82 6.63
N ALA A 130 3.96 6.19 7.81
CA ALA A 130 2.82 5.54 8.45
C ALA A 130 1.70 6.52 8.78
N ARG A 131 2.03 7.68 9.37
CA ARG A 131 1.05 8.74 9.65
C ARG A 131 0.40 9.29 8.39
N LYS A 132 1.18 9.48 7.32
CA LYS A 132 0.64 9.93 6.04
C LYS A 132 -0.35 8.91 5.44
N ILE A 133 0.00 7.62 5.46
CA ILE A 133 -0.87 6.55 4.97
C ILE A 133 -2.15 6.47 5.80
N ALA A 134 -2.05 6.53 7.13
CA ALA A 134 -3.19 6.54 8.01
C ALA A 134 -4.11 7.75 7.78
N GLY A 135 -3.55 8.95 7.69
CA GLY A 135 -4.32 10.17 7.42
C GLY A 135 -5.05 10.13 6.09
N GLU A 136 -4.39 9.62 5.04
CA GLU A 136 -5.02 9.44 3.71
C GLU A 136 -6.13 8.38 3.74
N PHE A 137 -5.90 7.26 4.45
CA PHE A 137 -6.91 6.23 4.66
C PHE A 137 -8.18 6.81 5.32
N PHE A 138 -8.03 7.50 6.45
CA PHE A 138 -9.18 8.06 7.18
C PHE A 138 -9.88 9.17 6.41
N LYS A 139 -9.14 9.97 5.64
CA LYS A 139 -9.73 10.96 4.73
C LYS A 139 -10.64 10.29 3.70
N ARG A 140 -10.16 9.25 3.02
CA ARG A 140 -10.94 8.51 2.03
C ARG A 140 -12.11 7.76 2.66
N LEU A 141 -11.89 7.15 3.83
CA LEU A 141 -12.95 6.45 4.55
C LEU A 141 -14.09 7.40 4.94
N SER A 142 -13.76 8.59 5.49
CA SER A 142 -14.78 9.60 5.81
C SER A 142 -15.56 10.05 4.58
N ALA A 143 -14.87 10.32 3.46
CA ALA A 143 -15.50 10.71 2.21
C ALA A 143 -16.41 9.60 1.66
N GLN A 144 -15.96 8.34 1.72
CA GLN A 144 -16.75 7.18 1.32
C GLN A 144 -18.02 7.03 2.17
N LEU A 145 -17.91 7.21 3.49
CA LEU A 145 -19.02 7.10 4.43
C LEU A 145 -19.99 8.28 4.32
N SER A 146 -19.52 9.49 4.01
CA SER A 146 -20.36 10.67 3.77
C SER A 146 -21.10 10.63 2.43
N GLY A 147 -20.81 9.67 1.55
CA GLY A 147 -21.38 9.63 0.20
C GLY A 147 -20.77 10.66 -0.77
N GLU A 148 -19.65 11.33 -0.40
CA GLU A 148 -19.00 12.37 -1.20
C GLU A 148 -18.16 11.82 -2.37
N ASN A 149 -17.91 10.52 -2.42
CA ASN A 149 -17.07 9.89 -3.44
C ASN A 149 -17.72 9.70 -4.83
N SER A 150 -18.90 10.28 -5.08
CA SER A 150 -19.55 10.17 -6.39
C SER A 150 -19.14 11.27 -7.39
N ALA A 151 -18.23 12.20 -7.02
CA ALA A 151 -18.00 13.40 -7.82
C ALA A 151 -16.53 13.75 -8.19
N ASP A 152 -15.51 12.98 -7.74
CA ASP A 152 -14.11 13.47 -7.86
C ASP A 152 -13.15 12.57 -8.69
N GLU A 153 -13.67 11.67 -9.53
CA GLU A 153 -12.82 10.95 -10.51
C GLU A 153 -12.77 11.63 -11.90
N ALA A 154 -13.22 12.88 -12.05
CA ALA A 154 -13.29 13.58 -13.34
C ALA A 154 -12.54 14.92 -13.40
N ALA A 155 -11.52 15.16 -12.59
CA ALA A 155 -10.77 16.41 -12.68
C ALA A 155 -9.29 16.26 -12.33
N ASP A 156 -8.54 15.50 -13.12
CA ASP A 156 -7.10 15.77 -13.31
C ASP A 156 -6.69 15.39 -14.75
N GLY A 157 -7.01 16.26 -15.64
CA GLY A 157 -6.64 16.22 -17.03
C GLY A 157 -6.76 17.61 -17.63
N ASP A 158 -5.60 18.19 -17.87
CA ASP A 158 -5.40 19.35 -18.72
C ASP A 158 -5.29 20.73 -18.04
N ALA A 159 -4.06 21.10 -17.75
CA ALA A 159 -3.63 22.48 -17.74
C ALA A 159 -2.49 22.64 -18.76
N SER A 160 -2.88 22.74 -20.02
CA SER A 160 -2.06 23.31 -21.07
C SER A 160 -1.80 24.78 -20.75
N VAL A 161 -0.58 25.13 -20.44
CA VAL A 161 -0.10 26.48 -20.47
C VAL A 161 0.55 26.71 -21.85
N GLU A 162 -0.20 27.37 -22.71
CA GLU A 162 0.35 28.05 -23.88
C GLU A 162 1.32 29.15 -23.40
N THR A 163 2.54 29.12 -23.91
CA THR A 163 3.37 30.29 -24.00
C THR A 163 4.02 30.30 -25.37
N GLU A 164 3.54 31.24 -26.19
CA GLU A 164 4.16 31.64 -27.43
C GLU A 164 5.56 32.22 -27.18
N ALA A 165 6.46 31.96 -28.10
CA ALA A 165 7.31 32.93 -28.82
C ALA A 165 8.55 32.21 -29.34
N GLU A 166 8.58 32.15 -30.60
CA GLU A 166 9.36 32.85 -31.67
C GLU A 166 10.76 32.29 -31.94
N ALA A 167 10.81 31.74 -33.13
CA ALA A 167 11.75 31.87 -34.25
C ALA A 167 13.27 32.01 -34.01
N ALA A 168 14.03 31.14 -34.60
CA ALA A 168 15.04 31.41 -35.66
C ALA A 168 15.97 30.22 -35.82
N SER A 169 15.83 29.52 -36.88
CA SER A 169 16.65 29.38 -38.10
C SER A 169 18.05 28.79 -37.96
N ALA A 170 18.20 27.83 -38.83
CA ALA A 170 19.33 27.53 -39.72
C ALA A 170 20.32 26.46 -39.27
N SER A 171 20.26 25.40 -39.98
CA SER A 171 21.13 24.81 -41.03
C SER A 171 22.24 23.90 -40.48
N ALA A 172 22.15 22.74 -40.93
CA ALA A 172 22.78 22.08 -42.02
C ALA A 172 23.90 21.06 -41.62
N SER A 173 23.73 19.93 -42.26
CA SER A 173 24.73 18.99 -42.82
C SER A 173 25.60 18.22 -41.84
N GLU A 174 25.91 17.03 -42.04
CA GLU A 174 25.98 16.02 -43.06
C GLU A 174 26.72 14.81 -42.49
N GLN A 175 26.23 13.65 -42.81
CA GLN A 175 26.86 12.44 -43.29
C GLN A 175 28.18 11.97 -42.63
N THR A 176 28.25 10.72 -42.27
CA THR A 176 28.77 9.53 -43.00
C THR A 176 28.82 8.35 -42.01
N GLU A 177 28.17 7.29 -42.28
CA GLU A 177 28.54 6.06 -43.01
C GLU A 177 29.79 5.29 -42.48
N SER A 178 29.53 4.09 -42.16
CA SER A 178 30.07 2.80 -42.56
C SER A 178 30.57 1.93 -41.39
N LYS A 179 29.98 0.78 -41.33
CA LYS A 179 30.39 -0.53 -41.84
C LYS A 179 31.18 -1.42 -40.88
N GLU A 180 30.61 -2.56 -40.74
CA GLU A 180 31.04 -3.97 -40.93
C GLU A 180 31.81 -4.59 -39.78
N ALA A 181 31.35 -5.64 -39.24
CA ALA A 181 31.11 -7.02 -39.58
C ALA A 181 32.01 -7.97 -38.74
N ALA A 182 31.40 -9.09 -38.44
CA ALA A 182 31.94 -10.44 -38.33
C ALA A 182 32.32 -10.96 -36.92
N ASP A 183 31.52 -11.86 -36.41
CA ASP A 183 31.68 -13.33 -36.47
C ASP A 183 32.52 -13.94 -35.34
N GLY A 184 31.99 -14.93 -34.66
CA GLY A 184 32.70 -15.75 -33.69
C GLY A 184 31.81 -16.65 -32.83
N GLU A 185 31.40 -17.76 -33.42
CA GLU A 185 30.75 -18.94 -32.84
C GLU A 185 31.54 -19.59 -31.70
N SER A 186 30.84 -20.16 -30.75
CA SER A 186 30.92 -21.53 -30.19
C SER A 186 30.53 -21.46 -28.68
N GLY A 187 29.50 -22.12 -28.19
CA GLY A 187 29.39 -23.56 -28.07
C GLY A 187 29.68 -23.98 -26.63
N GLY A 188 28.64 -24.35 -25.86
CA GLY A 188 28.87 -24.91 -24.53
C GLY A 188 27.57 -25.22 -23.78
N GLU A 189 26.96 -26.36 -24.10
CA GLU A 189 25.91 -27.02 -23.28
C GLU A 189 26.46 -27.42 -21.91
N ALA A 190 25.66 -27.25 -20.84
CA ALA A 190 25.42 -28.33 -19.87
C ALA A 190 24.50 -27.96 -18.69
N LYS A 191 23.34 -28.61 -18.66
CA LYS A 191 22.70 -29.36 -17.57
C LYS A 191 22.21 -28.64 -16.29
N LYS A 192 20.88 -28.58 -16.23
CA LYS A 192 19.96 -29.12 -15.21
C LYS A 192 20.39 -29.12 -13.74
N GLY A 193 19.61 -28.39 -12.95
CA GLY A 193 19.49 -28.61 -11.52
C GLY A 193 18.16 -28.03 -11.00
N LYS A 194 17.04 -28.72 -11.29
CA LYS A 194 15.77 -28.49 -10.58
C LYS A 194 15.96 -28.93 -9.14
N LYS A 195 16.00 -28.01 -8.19
CA LYS A 195 15.78 -28.32 -6.76
C LYS A 195 14.40 -27.86 -6.38
N SER A 196 13.57 -28.84 -6.06
CA SER A 196 12.19 -28.75 -5.66
C SER A 196 12.06 -27.98 -4.33
N TRP A 197 11.09 -27.09 -4.30
CA TRP A 197 10.79 -26.19 -3.18
C TRP A 197 9.98 -26.87 -2.04
N THR A 198 9.83 -28.17 -2.05
CA THR A 198 8.99 -28.90 -1.10
C THR A 198 9.67 -29.40 0.18
N ALA A 199 10.92 -28.98 0.47
CA ALA A 199 11.68 -29.50 1.61
C ALA A 199 11.70 -28.58 2.86
N TRP A 200 10.91 -27.50 2.90
CA TRP A 200 10.99 -26.52 3.99
C TRP A 200 9.75 -26.47 4.93
N ILE A 201 8.76 -27.33 4.72
CA ILE A 201 7.49 -27.32 5.50
C ILE A 201 7.42 -28.47 6.55
N SER A 202 8.53 -29.15 6.84
CA SER A 202 8.49 -30.29 7.78
C SER A 202 9.37 -30.13 9.01
N LYS A 203 9.49 -28.90 9.56
CA LYS A 203 10.08 -28.73 10.89
C LYS A 203 9.59 -27.42 11.50
N PHE A 204 8.41 -27.46 12.11
CA PHE A 204 8.01 -26.86 13.38
C PHE A 204 6.57 -27.28 13.64
#